data_a40c3c0462bcb19f443c88d53f7072b8
#
_entry.id   a40c3c0462bcb19f443c88d53f7072b8
#
_cell.length_a   1.000
_cell.length_b   1.000
_cell.length_c   1.000
_cell.angle_alpha   90.00
_cell.angle_beta   90.00
_cell.angle_gamma   90.00
#
_symmetry.space_group_name_H-M   'P 1'
#
loop_
_entity.id
_entity.type
_entity.pdbx_description
1 polymer ?
#
loop_
_entity_poly.entity_id
_entity_poly.type
_entity_poly.pdbx_seq_one_letter_code
_entity_poly.pdbx_strand_id
1 'polypeptide(L)'
;MQSTRDPTHSEDTANAGSGPSNKPCPEHMRIDGGPVEPGLRGADEQIFTYVLAETIGAMEAAAVPHAIIGGIAASGFGRPRWTHDIDLFVRPEDAGRALEALSERGFRTERTDPRWLYKGYKEDVMVDIIFRSTGGFYLDQEMLDRAVTYRFKGHDVRLVPPEDLVIMKAVVHDEAGPRHWHDALSIIACGNVDWPYFARRSMKAPRRVLSLLVYAQSIDMYVPNDVIRQLHGQLYGM
;
A
#
# COMPACT_ATOMS: atom_id res chain seq x y z
N MET A 1 53.77 -39.28 -13.08
CA MET A 1 54.00 -38.24 -12.05
C MET A 1 53.26 -37.00 -12.47
N GLN A 2 52.50 -36.51 -11.64
CA GLN A 2 51.74 -35.26 -11.51
C GLN A 2 50.22 -35.42 -11.60
N SER A 3 49.71 -35.28 -10.42
CA SER A 3 48.32 -35.21 -9.98
C SER A 3 47.64 -33.94 -10.48
N THR A 4 46.49 -34.08 -11.11
CA THR A 4 45.55 -32.96 -11.35
C THR A 4 44.44 -33.04 -10.33
N ARG A 5 44.31 -31.99 -9.50
CA ARG A 5 43.24 -31.79 -8.55
C ARG A 5 42.06 -31.17 -9.27
N ASP A 6 40.90 -31.77 -9.07
CA ASP A 6 39.58 -31.30 -9.42
C ASP A 6 39.16 -30.15 -8.48
N PRO A 7 38.58 -29.05 -8.96
CA PRO A 7 37.94 -28.06 -8.08
C PRO A 7 36.48 -28.43 -7.88
N THR A 8 36.15 -28.62 -6.62
CA THR A 8 34.85 -28.89 -6.06
C THR A 8 33.79 -27.89 -6.47
N HIS A 9 32.66 -28.40 -6.90
CA HIS A 9 31.34 -27.70 -6.94
C HIS A 9 30.99 -27.12 -5.57
N SER A 10 30.78 -25.83 -5.53
CA SER A 10 30.07 -25.18 -4.43
C SER A 10 28.59 -25.17 -4.77
N GLU A 11 27.80 -25.83 -3.95
CA GLU A 11 26.34 -25.84 -3.97
C GLU A 11 25.85 -24.45 -3.66
N ASP A 12 25.12 -23.84 -4.60
CA ASP A 12 24.26 -22.68 -4.36
C ASP A 12 23.07 -23.14 -3.52
N THR A 13 23.14 -22.84 -2.23
CA THR A 13 22.00 -22.98 -1.34
C THR A 13 20.95 -21.93 -1.69
N ALA A 14 19.85 -22.38 -2.28
CA ALA A 14 18.66 -21.61 -2.52
C ALA A 14 18.21 -20.90 -1.23
N ASN A 15 18.26 -19.59 -1.24
CA ASN A 15 17.71 -18.73 -0.20
C ASN A 15 16.19 -18.80 -0.25
N ALA A 16 15.61 -19.63 0.62
CA ALA A 16 14.16 -19.70 0.82
C ALA A 16 13.66 -18.35 1.33
N GLY A 17 12.75 -17.74 0.57
CA GLY A 17 12.19 -16.43 0.82
C GLY A 17 11.65 -16.27 2.24
N SER A 18 12.29 -15.42 3.01
CA SER A 18 11.72 -14.85 4.22
C SER A 18 10.61 -13.89 3.79
N GLY A 19 9.39 -14.09 4.29
CA GLY A 19 8.27 -13.18 4.10
C GLY A 19 8.62 -11.74 4.50
N PRO A 20 7.81 -10.74 4.09
CA PRO A 20 8.12 -9.34 4.29
C PRO A 20 8.44 -9.06 5.75
N SER A 21 9.66 -8.58 6.00
CA SER A 21 10.09 -8.27 7.36
C SER A 21 9.35 -7.02 7.83
N ASN A 22 8.69 -7.11 8.96
CA ASN A 22 7.97 -6.02 9.64
C ASN A 22 8.93 -4.98 10.26
N LYS A 23 10.07 -4.73 9.60
CA LYS A 23 11.07 -3.76 10.07
C LYS A 23 10.75 -2.38 9.50
N PRO A 24 10.72 -1.34 10.34
CA PRO A 24 10.57 0.03 9.86
C PRO A 24 11.71 0.38 8.89
N CYS A 25 11.40 1.20 7.90
CA CYS A 25 12.38 1.73 6.95
C CYS A 25 13.54 2.40 7.72
N PRO A 26 14.80 2.05 7.42
CA PRO A 26 15.96 2.69 8.03
C PRO A 26 15.92 4.21 7.83
N GLU A 27 16.27 4.96 8.86
CA GLU A 27 16.17 6.43 8.87
C GLU A 27 16.92 7.10 7.69
N HIS A 28 18.06 6.55 7.29
CA HIS A 28 18.88 7.05 6.18
C HIS A 28 18.29 6.74 4.78
N MET A 29 17.28 5.90 4.68
CA MET A 29 16.55 5.60 3.42
C MET A 29 15.23 6.38 3.31
N ARG A 30 14.90 7.19 4.31
CA ARG A 30 13.73 8.08 4.25
C ARG A 30 14.05 9.24 3.32
N ILE A 31 13.18 9.47 2.35
CA ILE A 31 13.28 10.65 1.50
C ILE A 31 12.90 11.85 2.37
N ASP A 32 13.89 12.57 2.85
CA ASP A 32 13.67 13.82 3.57
C ASP A 32 13.22 14.88 2.56
N GLY A 33 11.97 15.25 2.59
CA GLY A 33 11.48 16.21 1.63
C GLY A 33 10.05 16.64 1.84
N GLY A 34 9.81 17.40 2.86
CA GLY A 34 8.58 18.12 3.12
C GLY A 34 8.45 18.40 4.61
N PRO A 35 7.84 19.54 4.99
CA PRO A 35 7.57 19.82 6.39
C PRO A 35 6.73 18.65 6.93
N VAL A 36 7.20 18.05 8.02
CA VAL A 36 6.35 17.21 8.87
C VAL A 36 5.21 18.13 9.28
N GLU A 37 4.02 17.90 8.71
CA GLU A 37 2.86 18.66 9.14
C GLU A 37 2.75 18.53 10.66
N PRO A 38 2.45 19.61 11.38
CA PRO A 38 2.30 19.53 12.83
C PRO A 38 1.26 18.45 13.12
N GLY A 39 1.69 17.43 13.89
CA GLY A 39 0.81 16.33 14.30
C GLY A 39 -0.45 16.89 14.95
N LEU A 40 -1.56 16.15 14.83
CA LEU A 40 -2.78 16.45 15.58
C LEU A 40 -2.41 16.67 17.05
N ARG A 41 -3.09 17.58 17.71
CA ARG A 41 -3.02 17.69 19.16
C ARG A 41 -3.43 16.35 19.77
N GLY A 42 -2.85 15.96 20.90
CA GLY A 42 -3.05 14.63 21.46
C GLY A 42 -4.51 14.16 21.59
N ALA A 43 -5.48 15.10 21.75
CA ALA A 43 -6.91 14.81 21.73
C ALA A 43 -7.40 14.32 20.35
N ASP A 44 -6.95 14.96 19.27
CA ASP A 44 -7.37 14.60 17.90
C ASP A 44 -6.78 13.23 17.51
N GLU A 45 -5.61 12.89 18.01
CA GLU A 45 -4.99 11.58 17.82
C GLU A 45 -5.76 10.46 18.52
N GLN A 46 -6.24 10.72 19.74
CA GLN A 46 -7.07 9.76 20.47
C GLN A 46 -8.41 9.52 19.77
N ILE A 47 -9.05 10.58 19.28
CA ILE A 47 -10.29 10.50 18.51
C ILE A 47 -10.07 9.69 17.23
N PHE A 48 -9.03 10.00 16.46
CA PHE A 48 -8.72 9.25 15.25
C PHE A 48 -8.50 7.76 15.53
N THR A 49 -7.75 7.46 16.59
CA THR A 49 -7.46 6.08 17.00
C THR A 49 -8.71 5.33 17.44
N TYR A 50 -9.61 6.00 18.18
CA TYR A 50 -10.91 5.45 18.56
C TYR A 50 -11.77 5.15 17.31
N VAL A 51 -11.88 6.08 16.38
CA VAL A 51 -12.68 5.89 15.15
C VAL A 51 -12.09 4.77 14.28
N LEU A 52 -10.76 4.66 14.20
CA LEU A 52 -10.11 3.54 13.52
C LEU A 52 -10.49 2.19 14.16
N ALA A 53 -10.43 2.08 15.50
CA ALA A 53 -10.82 0.87 16.20
C ALA A 53 -12.29 0.50 15.96
N GLU A 54 -13.19 1.49 16.00
CA GLU A 54 -14.60 1.30 15.70
C GLU A 54 -14.83 0.84 14.26
N THR A 55 -14.07 1.41 13.31
CA THR A 55 -14.12 1.03 11.88
C THR A 55 -13.71 -0.42 11.68
N ILE A 56 -12.55 -0.82 12.21
CA ILE A 56 -12.05 -2.21 12.09
C ILE A 56 -13.02 -3.18 12.79
N GLY A 57 -13.45 -2.86 14.01
CA GLY A 57 -14.40 -3.70 14.75
C GLY A 57 -15.77 -3.83 14.06
N ALA A 58 -16.23 -2.83 13.31
CA ALA A 58 -17.43 -2.92 12.49
C ALA A 58 -17.23 -3.91 11.33
N MET A 59 -16.11 -3.85 10.64
CA MET A 59 -15.79 -4.77 9.54
C MET A 59 -15.67 -6.22 10.00
N GLU A 60 -15.00 -6.44 11.13
CA GLU A 60 -14.83 -7.76 11.73
C GLU A 60 -16.18 -8.35 12.17
N ALA A 61 -17.01 -7.57 12.86
CA ALA A 61 -18.33 -8.01 13.32
C ALA A 61 -19.27 -8.38 12.15
N ALA A 62 -19.18 -7.65 11.05
CA ALA A 62 -19.96 -7.90 9.84
C ALA A 62 -19.31 -8.95 8.91
N ALA A 63 -18.16 -9.52 9.27
CA ALA A 63 -17.37 -10.43 8.45
C ALA A 63 -17.11 -9.86 7.03
N VAL A 64 -16.80 -8.57 6.93
CA VAL A 64 -16.43 -7.89 5.68
C VAL A 64 -14.94 -8.03 5.43
N PRO A 65 -14.50 -8.74 4.37
CA PRO A 65 -13.11 -8.78 3.98
C PRO A 65 -12.62 -7.39 3.58
N HIS A 66 -11.55 -6.93 4.22
CA HIS A 66 -11.06 -5.57 4.02
C HIS A 66 -9.54 -5.46 4.17
N ALA A 67 -8.99 -4.38 3.67
CA ALA A 67 -7.63 -3.94 3.94
C ALA A 67 -7.59 -2.40 3.98
N ILE A 68 -6.60 -1.84 4.62
CA ILE A 68 -6.34 -0.40 4.66
C ILE A 68 -5.39 -0.03 3.52
N ILE A 69 -5.70 1.07 2.85
CA ILE A 69 -4.85 1.70 1.82
C ILE A 69 -4.45 3.12 2.25
N GLY A 70 -4.13 3.99 1.32
CA GLY A 70 -3.97 5.43 1.53
C GLY A 70 -2.84 5.84 2.48
N GLY A 71 -3.14 6.76 3.37
CA GLY A 71 -2.16 7.38 4.27
C GLY A 71 -1.63 6.47 5.35
N ILE A 72 -2.49 5.68 6.00
CA ILE A 72 -2.08 4.72 7.03
C ILE A 72 -1.15 3.66 6.44
N ALA A 73 -1.50 3.09 5.28
CA ALA A 73 -0.68 2.08 4.63
C ALA A 73 0.66 2.65 4.15
N ALA A 74 0.67 3.86 3.60
CA ALA A 74 1.90 4.54 3.21
C ALA A 74 2.83 4.79 4.41
N SER A 75 2.28 5.13 5.57
CA SER A 75 3.05 5.29 6.81
C SER A 75 3.62 3.98 7.33
N GLY A 76 2.91 2.86 7.11
CA GLY A 76 3.36 1.53 7.53
C GLY A 76 4.55 0.99 6.73
N PHE A 77 4.62 1.29 5.44
CA PHE A 77 5.65 0.76 4.54
C PHE A 77 6.76 1.74 4.19
N GLY A 78 6.51 3.02 4.31
CA GLY A 78 7.42 4.05 3.83
C GLY A 78 7.65 5.15 4.86
N ARG A 79 7.38 6.39 4.45
CA ARG A 79 7.58 7.57 5.28
C ARG A 79 6.41 7.75 6.25
N PRO A 80 6.64 7.80 7.57
CA PRO A 80 5.63 8.21 8.51
C PRO A 80 5.11 9.61 8.17
N ARG A 81 3.83 9.72 7.94
CA ARG A 81 3.15 10.98 7.72
C ARG A 81 1.78 10.98 8.39
N TRP A 82 1.27 12.14 8.62
CA TRP A 82 -0.05 12.30 9.17
C TRP A 82 -1.13 12.01 8.10
N THR A 83 -2.26 11.48 8.54
CA THR A 83 -3.48 11.32 7.76
C THR A 83 -4.69 11.67 8.60
N HIS A 84 -5.71 12.27 7.99
CA HIS A 84 -6.95 12.70 8.65
C HIS A 84 -8.13 11.79 8.29
N ASP A 85 -7.93 10.85 7.39
CA ASP A 85 -8.90 9.93 6.83
C ASP A 85 -8.46 8.49 7.01
N ILE A 86 -9.43 7.59 6.99
CA ILE A 86 -9.24 6.14 7.04
C ILE A 86 -9.70 5.61 5.69
N ASP A 87 -8.76 5.15 4.87
CA ASP A 87 -9.05 4.57 3.56
C ASP A 87 -9.26 3.06 3.68
N LEU A 88 -10.50 2.62 3.77
CA LEU A 88 -10.90 1.23 3.84
C LEU A 88 -11.13 0.66 2.43
N PHE A 89 -10.39 -0.35 2.03
CA PHE A 89 -10.53 -1.02 0.75
C PHE A 89 -11.31 -2.32 0.92
N VAL A 90 -12.45 -2.43 0.23
CA VAL A 90 -13.36 -3.58 0.28
C VAL A 90 -13.68 -4.05 -1.14
N ARG A 91 -14.29 -5.23 -1.27
CA ARG A 91 -14.82 -5.68 -2.55
C ARG A 91 -16.09 -4.92 -2.91
N PRO A 92 -16.41 -4.73 -4.22
CA PRO A 92 -17.65 -4.06 -4.63
C PRO A 92 -18.92 -4.69 -4.05
N GLU A 93 -18.99 -6.01 -3.99
CA GLU A 93 -20.11 -6.76 -3.42
C GLU A 93 -20.27 -6.55 -1.91
N ASP A 94 -19.20 -6.17 -1.22
CA ASP A 94 -19.18 -5.95 0.23
C ASP A 94 -19.40 -4.50 0.64
N ALA A 95 -19.37 -3.54 -0.32
CA ALA A 95 -19.42 -2.12 -0.02
C ALA A 95 -20.71 -1.69 0.72
N GLY A 96 -21.85 -2.30 0.37
CA GLY A 96 -23.13 -2.07 1.04
C GLY A 96 -23.11 -2.55 2.49
N ARG A 97 -22.61 -3.76 2.75
CA ARG A 97 -22.46 -4.33 4.10
C ARG A 97 -21.49 -3.51 4.94
N ALA A 98 -20.38 -3.06 4.36
CA ALA A 98 -19.42 -2.20 5.04
C ALA A 98 -20.07 -0.89 5.49
N LEU A 99 -20.88 -0.26 4.63
CA LEU A 99 -21.59 0.97 4.95
C LEU A 99 -22.62 0.76 6.06
N GLU A 100 -23.39 -0.33 6.00
CA GLU A 100 -24.37 -0.70 7.03
C GLU A 100 -23.68 -0.97 8.37
N ALA A 101 -22.58 -1.72 8.39
CA ALA A 101 -21.82 -2.01 9.59
C ALA A 101 -21.28 -0.72 10.27
N LEU A 102 -20.84 0.28 9.50
CA LEU A 102 -20.50 1.58 10.06
C LEU A 102 -21.72 2.30 10.64
N SER A 103 -22.87 2.27 9.94
CA SER A 103 -24.10 2.88 10.41
C SER A 103 -24.55 2.30 11.75
N GLU A 104 -24.48 0.99 11.93
CA GLU A 104 -24.81 0.28 13.19
C GLU A 104 -23.90 0.69 14.35
N ARG A 105 -22.69 1.15 14.06
CA ARG A 105 -21.72 1.70 15.04
C ARG A 105 -21.88 3.22 15.25
N GLY A 106 -22.95 3.81 14.73
CA GLY A 106 -23.27 5.23 14.92
C GLY A 106 -22.47 6.18 14.03
N PHE A 107 -21.88 5.71 12.93
CA PHE A 107 -21.34 6.59 11.91
C PHE A 107 -22.48 7.22 11.10
N ARG A 108 -22.36 8.49 10.76
CA ARG A 108 -23.17 9.09 9.70
C ARG A 108 -22.63 8.58 8.36
N THR A 109 -23.45 7.93 7.57
CA THR A 109 -23.05 7.26 6.34
C THR A 109 -23.60 7.96 5.10
N GLU A 110 -22.86 7.87 3.98
CA GLU A 110 -23.19 8.48 2.71
C GLU A 110 -22.75 7.59 1.53
N ARG A 111 -23.64 7.37 0.57
CA ARG A 111 -23.32 6.75 -0.72
C ARG A 111 -22.87 7.83 -1.70
N THR A 112 -21.60 8.26 -1.59
CA THR A 112 -21.06 9.42 -2.30
C THR A 112 -20.99 9.20 -3.81
N ASP A 113 -20.41 8.08 -4.25
CA ASP A 113 -20.41 7.65 -5.66
C ASP A 113 -20.57 6.13 -5.74
N PRO A 114 -21.72 5.64 -6.25
CA PRO A 114 -22.01 4.21 -6.29
C PRO A 114 -21.10 3.39 -7.21
N ARG A 115 -20.20 4.03 -7.96
CA ARG A 115 -19.24 3.36 -8.83
C ARG A 115 -17.94 2.98 -8.13
N TRP A 116 -17.58 3.68 -7.00
CA TRP A 116 -16.26 3.46 -6.40
C TRP A 116 -16.10 3.85 -4.91
N LEU A 117 -16.98 4.70 -4.32
CA LEU A 117 -16.76 5.30 -3.01
C LEU A 117 -18.06 5.49 -2.21
N TYR A 118 -18.07 5.00 -0.97
CA TYR A 118 -18.99 5.43 0.08
C TYR A 118 -18.20 6.06 1.22
N LYS A 119 -18.90 6.81 2.10
CA LYS A 119 -18.26 7.51 3.22
C LYS A 119 -18.97 7.24 4.53
N GLY A 120 -18.18 7.15 5.60
CA GLY A 120 -18.64 7.20 6.97
C GLY A 120 -17.98 8.36 7.72
N TYR A 121 -18.67 8.95 8.67
CA TYR A 121 -18.17 10.06 9.49
C TYR A 121 -18.50 9.80 10.95
N LYS A 122 -17.52 9.93 11.83
CA LYS A 122 -17.67 9.84 13.27
C LYS A 122 -16.63 10.74 13.95
N GLU A 123 -17.03 11.57 14.90
CA GLU A 123 -16.13 12.48 15.63
C GLU A 123 -15.23 13.32 14.70
N ASP A 124 -15.78 13.84 13.60
CA ASP A 124 -15.09 14.59 12.56
C ASP A 124 -14.00 13.81 11.80
N VAL A 125 -13.86 12.51 12.05
CA VAL A 125 -13.00 11.62 11.26
C VAL A 125 -13.80 11.01 10.12
N MET A 126 -13.24 11.07 8.91
CA MET A 126 -13.80 10.49 7.70
C MET A 126 -13.26 9.09 7.46
N VAL A 127 -14.15 8.18 7.11
CA VAL A 127 -13.83 6.83 6.62
C VAL A 127 -14.28 6.71 5.18
N ASP A 128 -13.34 6.55 4.28
CA ASP A 128 -13.60 6.28 2.87
C ASP A 128 -13.70 4.76 2.65
N ILE A 129 -14.89 4.29 2.26
CA ILE A 129 -15.11 2.90 1.83
C ILE A 129 -14.88 2.86 0.33
N ILE A 130 -13.69 2.50 -0.07
CA ILE A 130 -13.26 2.44 -1.47
C ILE A 130 -13.43 1.01 -1.95
N PHE A 131 -14.18 0.80 -3.02
CA PHE A 131 -14.40 -0.53 -3.61
C PHE A 131 -13.96 -0.63 -5.08
N ARG A 132 -13.43 0.47 -5.61
CA ARG A 132 -12.74 0.53 -6.90
C ARG A 132 -11.76 1.69 -6.87
N SER A 133 -10.47 1.40 -6.92
CA SER A 133 -9.45 2.45 -7.04
C SER A 133 -9.30 2.92 -8.49
N THR A 134 -8.72 4.10 -8.67
CA THR A 134 -8.36 4.64 -9.98
C THR A 134 -7.55 3.61 -10.78
N GLY A 135 -7.80 3.50 -12.07
CA GLY A 135 -7.21 2.46 -12.92
C GLY A 135 -7.91 1.10 -12.86
N GLY A 136 -9.04 1.00 -12.14
CA GLY A 136 -9.85 -0.22 -12.10
C GLY A 136 -9.26 -1.32 -11.20
N PHE A 137 -8.55 -0.94 -10.14
CA PHE A 137 -8.10 -1.89 -9.12
C PHE A 137 -9.23 -2.20 -8.16
N TYR A 138 -9.38 -3.48 -7.86
CA TYR A 138 -10.34 -4.03 -6.90
C TYR A 138 -9.56 -4.84 -5.86
N LEU A 139 -10.11 -4.93 -4.66
CA LEU A 139 -9.58 -5.82 -3.63
C LEU A 139 -9.83 -7.27 -4.07
N ASP A 140 -8.78 -7.95 -4.47
CA ASP A 140 -8.83 -9.36 -4.85
C ASP A 140 -8.31 -10.28 -3.74
N GLN A 141 -8.50 -11.59 -3.93
CA GLN A 141 -8.11 -12.57 -2.92
C GLN A 141 -6.59 -12.57 -2.68
N GLU A 142 -5.78 -12.38 -3.73
CA GLU A 142 -4.34 -12.36 -3.61
C GLU A 142 -3.85 -11.17 -2.77
N MET A 143 -4.48 -9.98 -2.91
CA MET A 143 -4.20 -8.84 -2.02
C MET A 143 -4.56 -9.17 -0.57
N LEU A 144 -5.69 -9.85 -0.33
CA LEU A 144 -6.09 -10.25 1.01
C LEU A 144 -5.14 -11.30 1.61
N ASP A 145 -4.71 -12.28 0.83
CA ASP A 145 -3.79 -13.33 1.30
C ASP A 145 -2.39 -12.77 1.61
N ARG A 146 -1.96 -11.76 0.86
CA ARG A 146 -0.67 -11.06 1.04
C ARG A 146 -0.75 -9.81 1.92
N ALA A 147 -1.94 -9.48 2.46
CA ALA A 147 -2.10 -8.32 3.31
C ALA A 147 -1.22 -8.41 4.56
N VAL A 148 -0.56 -7.29 4.87
CA VAL A 148 0.41 -7.20 5.97
C VAL A 148 -0.29 -6.71 7.23
N THR A 149 -0.18 -7.47 8.33
CA THR A 149 -0.62 -6.97 9.63
C THR A 149 0.37 -5.94 10.14
N TYR A 150 -0.13 -4.77 10.47
CA TYR A 150 0.66 -3.64 10.95
C TYR A 150 0.07 -3.06 12.24
N ARG A 151 0.93 -2.79 13.22
CA ARG A 151 0.53 -2.18 14.49
C ARG A 151 0.51 -0.65 14.35
N PHE A 152 -0.64 -0.10 14.08
CA PHE A 152 -0.83 1.34 13.96
C PHE A 152 -1.48 1.91 15.23
N LYS A 153 -0.78 2.78 15.95
CA LYS A 153 -1.27 3.47 17.16
C LYS A 153 -1.95 2.53 18.18
N GLY A 154 -1.41 1.34 18.35
CA GLY A 154 -1.95 0.36 19.31
C GLY A 154 -3.00 -0.60 18.76
N HIS A 155 -3.44 -0.46 17.52
CA HIS A 155 -4.40 -1.34 16.85
C HIS A 155 -3.74 -2.13 15.72
N ASP A 156 -4.11 -3.40 15.59
CA ASP A 156 -3.67 -4.21 14.47
C ASP A 156 -4.58 -3.95 13.28
N VAL A 157 -3.99 -3.51 12.17
CA VAL A 157 -4.68 -3.25 10.91
C VAL A 157 -4.08 -4.10 9.80
N ARG A 158 -4.88 -4.49 8.83
CA ARG A 158 -4.41 -5.20 7.64
C ARG A 158 -4.19 -4.19 6.53
N LEU A 159 -2.95 -4.04 6.08
CA LEU A 159 -2.58 -3.18 4.95
C LEU A 159 -2.56 -3.99 3.67
N VAL A 160 -2.98 -3.41 2.54
CA VAL A 160 -2.72 -4.02 1.23
C VAL A 160 -1.22 -4.26 1.05
N PRO A 161 -0.78 -5.20 0.19
CA PRO A 161 0.65 -5.39 -0.10
C PRO A 161 1.32 -4.08 -0.54
N PRO A 162 2.58 -3.83 -0.14
CA PRO A 162 3.30 -2.61 -0.53
C PRO A 162 3.39 -2.43 -2.04
N GLU A 163 3.50 -3.52 -2.79
CA GLU A 163 3.54 -3.53 -4.26
C GLU A 163 2.25 -2.97 -4.86
N ASP A 164 1.11 -3.46 -4.42
CA ASP A 164 -0.20 -2.98 -4.87
C ASP A 164 -0.41 -1.52 -4.49
N LEU A 165 0.02 -1.13 -3.28
CA LEU A 165 -0.07 0.27 -2.84
C LEU A 165 0.77 1.20 -3.72
N VAL A 166 2.02 0.82 -4.07
CA VAL A 166 2.88 1.58 -4.99
C VAL A 166 2.21 1.75 -6.35
N ILE A 167 1.66 0.67 -6.91
CA ILE A 167 0.98 0.70 -8.20
C ILE A 167 -0.25 1.61 -8.15
N MET A 168 -1.09 1.48 -7.12
CA MET A 168 -2.26 2.33 -6.95
C MET A 168 -1.87 3.81 -6.84
N LYS A 169 -0.84 4.12 -6.05
CA LYS A 169 -0.31 5.50 -5.91
C LYS A 169 0.30 6.05 -7.20
N ALA A 170 0.97 5.22 -7.99
CA ALA A 170 1.48 5.62 -9.30
C ALA A 170 0.34 6.02 -10.26
N VAL A 171 -0.80 5.33 -10.18
CA VAL A 171 -1.96 5.58 -11.04
C VAL A 171 -2.79 6.79 -10.60
N VAL A 172 -2.97 6.97 -9.30
CA VAL A 172 -3.75 8.09 -8.73
C VAL A 172 -2.99 9.42 -8.81
N HIS A 173 -1.66 9.37 -8.93
CA HIS A 173 -0.83 10.57 -8.96
C HIS A 173 -1.25 11.55 -10.05
N ASP A 174 -1.35 12.81 -9.67
CA ASP A 174 -1.45 13.96 -10.55
C ASP A 174 -0.47 15.06 -10.09
N GLU A 175 -0.29 16.08 -10.92
CA GLU A 175 0.67 17.17 -10.64
C GLU A 175 0.20 18.12 -9.56
N ALA A 176 -1.11 18.19 -9.30
CA ALA A 176 -1.67 18.99 -8.22
C ALA A 176 -1.49 18.32 -6.84
N GLY A 177 -1.33 16.98 -6.81
CA GLY A 177 -1.16 16.19 -5.61
C GLY A 177 0.10 15.30 -5.61
N PRO A 178 1.33 15.85 -5.61
CA PRO A 178 2.57 15.06 -5.77
C PRO A 178 2.82 14.06 -4.64
N ARG A 179 2.08 14.15 -3.53
CA ARG A 179 2.23 13.27 -2.36
C ARG A 179 2.12 11.78 -2.70
N HIS A 180 1.34 11.40 -3.72
CA HIS A 180 1.18 10.01 -4.11
C HIS A 180 2.49 9.39 -4.62
N TRP A 181 3.23 10.13 -5.43
CA TRP A 181 4.56 9.70 -5.87
C TRP A 181 5.57 9.69 -4.73
N HIS A 182 5.54 10.68 -3.83
CA HIS A 182 6.41 10.68 -2.65
C HIS A 182 6.17 9.45 -1.78
N ASP A 183 4.91 9.08 -1.54
CA ASP A 183 4.57 7.87 -0.80
C ASP A 183 5.09 6.62 -1.52
N ALA A 184 4.86 6.51 -2.85
CA ALA A 184 5.29 5.37 -3.65
C ALA A 184 6.82 5.20 -3.65
N LEU A 185 7.56 6.30 -3.87
CA LEU A 185 9.03 6.31 -3.84
C LEU A 185 9.56 5.95 -2.46
N SER A 186 8.92 6.46 -1.40
CA SER A 186 9.29 6.13 -0.02
C SER A 186 9.15 4.63 0.27
N ILE A 187 8.10 3.99 -0.24
CA ILE A 187 7.91 2.54 -0.10
C ILE A 187 8.99 1.77 -0.87
N ILE A 188 9.31 2.18 -2.10
CA ILE A 188 10.39 1.58 -2.90
C ILE A 188 11.74 1.72 -2.18
N ALA A 189 12.04 2.91 -1.63
CA ALA A 189 13.28 3.18 -0.91
C ALA A 189 13.48 2.29 0.32
N CYS A 190 12.40 1.86 0.97
CA CYS A 190 12.48 0.95 2.11
C CYS A 190 12.88 -0.49 1.73
N GLY A 191 12.90 -0.83 0.44
CA GLY A 191 13.52 -2.07 -0.08
C GLY A 191 12.73 -3.37 0.16
N ASN A 192 11.51 -3.30 0.68
CA ASN A 192 10.68 -4.47 0.99
C ASN A 192 9.68 -4.79 -0.14
N VAL A 193 10.13 -4.78 -1.40
CA VAL A 193 9.30 -5.01 -2.58
C VAL A 193 9.59 -6.41 -3.15
N ASP A 194 8.55 -7.25 -3.26
CA ASP A 194 8.56 -8.49 -4.03
C ASP A 194 8.46 -8.14 -5.53
N TRP A 195 9.61 -7.95 -6.18
CA TRP A 195 9.68 -7.48 -7.56
C TRP A 195 9.01 -8.41 -8.58
N PRO A 196 9.06 -9.75 -8.48
CA PRO A 196 8.26 -10.65 -9.31
C PRO A 196 6.76 -10.43 -9.18
N TYR A 197 6.26 -10.29 -7.96
CA TYR A 197 4.85 -9.96 -7.70
C TYR A 197 4.51 -8.57 -8.24
N PHE A 198 5.32 -7.57 -7.93
CA PHE A 198 5.17 -6.20 -8.41
C PHE A 198 5.07 -6.12 -9.94
N ALA A 199 6.01 -6.76 -10.67
CA ALA A 199 6.04 -6.75 -12.12
C ALA A 199 4.74 -7.32 -12.72
N ARG A 200 4.26 -8.44 -12.18
CA ARG A 200 3.01 -9.06 -12.63
C ARG A 200 1.80 -8.16 -12.36
N ARG A 201 1.70 -7.57 -11.18
CA ARG A 201 0.59 -6.67 -10.80
C ARG A 201 0.60 -5.38 -11.62
N SER A 202 1.76 -4.88 -11.97
CA SER A 202 1.97 -3.64 -12.74
C SER A 202 1.41 -3.70 -14.16
N MET A 203 1.14 -4.89 -14.70
CA MET A 203 0.56 -5.07 -16.04
C MET A 203 -0.83 -4.44 -16.19
N LYS A 204 -1.51 -4.11 -15.10
CA LYS A 204 -2.78 -3.38 -15.11
C LYS A 204 -2.60 -1.88 -15.44
N ALA A 205 -1.42 -1.31 -15.18
CA ALA A 205 -1.13 0.11 -15.40
C ALA A 205 0.33 0.36 -15.82
N PRO A 206 0.83 -0.32 -16.86
CA PRO A 206 2.27 -0.41 -17.14
C PRO A 206 2.91 0.96 -17.45
N ARG A 207 2.19 1.90 -18.09
CA ARG A 207 2.75 3.24 -18.42
C ARG A 207 3.05 4.07 -17.18
N ARG A 208 2.09 4.17 -16.26
CA ARG A 208 2.24 4.95 -15.02
C ARG A 208 3.31 4.35 -14.13
N VAL A 209 3.31 3.02 -13.99
CA VAL A 209 4.30 2.31 -13.19
C VAL A 209 5.69 2.44 -13.80
N LEU A 210 5.85 2.25 -15.11
CA LEU A 210 7.13 2.44 -15.78
C LEU A 210 7.69 3.87 -15.56
N SER A 211 6.83 4.89 -15.68
CA SER A 211 7.24 6.28 -15.43
C SER A 211 7.77 6.47 -14.01
N LEU A 212 7.08 5.94 -12.99
CA LEU A 212 7.51 5.99 -11.60
C LEU A 212 8.87 5.27 -11.40
N LEU A 213 9.03 4.06 -11.97
CA LEU A 213 10.23 3.26 -11.79
C LEU A 213 11.46 3.88 -12.49
N VAL A 214 11.28 4.44 -13.70
CA VAL A 214 12.36 5.16 -14.40
C VAL A 214 12.74 6.43 -13.61
N TYR A 215 11.77 7.14 -13.07
CA TYR A 215 12.06 8.27 -12.19
C TYR A 215 12.81 7.82 -10.92
N ALA A 216 12.39 6.74 -10.28
CA ALA A 216 13.09 6.19 -9.11
C ALA A 216 14.56 5.87 -9.43
N GLN A 217 14.85 5.23 -10.56
CA GLN A 217 16.23 4.99 -11.00
C GLN A 217 17.01 6.29 -11.25
N SER A 218 16.35 7.34 -11.78
CA SER A 218 17.00 8.62 -12.08
C SER A 218 17.47 9.39 -10.84
N ILE A 219 16.98 8.99 -9.67
CA ILE A 219 17.39 9.52 -8.36
C ILE A 219 18.10 8.44 -7.52
N ASP A 220 18.79 7.52 -8.18
CA ASP A 220 19.64 6.49 -7.60
C ASP A 220 18.94 5.48 -6.68
N MET A 221 17.61 5.32 -6.82
CA MET A 221 16.90 4.26 -6.13
C MET A 221 17.10 2.91 -6.81
N TYR A 222 17.19 1.86 -6.00
CA TYR A 222 17.27 0.51 -6.55
C TYR A 222 15.92 0.08 -7.14
N VAL A 223 15.92 -0.16 -8.45
CA VAL A 223 14.84 -0.82 -9.20
C VAL A 223 15.47 -1.81 -10.15
N PRO A 224 15.09 -3.10 -10.15
CA PRO A 224 15.67 -4.09 -11.05
C PRO A 224 15.41 -3.75 -12.52
N ASN A 225 16.47 -3.82 -13.33
CA ASN A 225 16.41 -3.53 -14.77
C ASN A 225 15.50 -4.49 -15.57
N ASP A 226 15.34 -5.72 -15.10
CA ASP A 226 14.45 -6.71 -15.71
C ASP A 226 12.98 -6.31 -15.57
N VAL A 227 12.58 -5.73 -14.44
CA VAL A 227 11.23 -5.17 -14.25
C VAL A 227 10.98 -4.03 -15.24
N ILE A 228 11.94 -3.11 -15.41
CA ILE A 228 11.88 -2.04 -16.41
C ILE A 228 11.72 -2.61 -17.82
N ARG A 229 12.57 -3.60 -18.20
CA ARG A 229 12.51 -4.25 -19.52
C ARG A 229 11.17 -4.94 -19.75
N GLN A 230 10.65 -5.63 -18.75
CA GLN A 230 9.36 -6.32 -18.85
C GLN A 230 8.20 -5.34 -19.10
N LEU A 231 8.13 -4.24 -18.34
CA LEU A 231 7.10 -3.20 -18.51
C LEU A 231 7.25 -2.48 -19.86
N HIS A 232 8.48 -2.19 -20.27
CA HIS A 232 8.77 -1.57 -21.57
C HIS A 232 8.37 -2.49 -22.72
N GLY A 233 8.73 -3.77 -22.66
CA GLY A 233 8.35 -4.76 -23.66
C GLY A 233 6.85 -4.93 -23.81
N GLN A 234 6.10 -4.91 -22.68
CA GLN A 234 4.65 -4.92 -22.68
C GLN A 234 4.03 -3.71 -23.42
N LEU A 235 4.68 -2.56 -23.31
CA LEU A 235 4.16 -1.31 -23.89
C LEU A 235 4.52 -1.10 -25.35
N TYR A 236 5.68 -1.57 -25.77
CA TYR A 236 6.29 -1.21 -27.06
C TYR A 236 6.65 -2.41 -27.93
N GLY A 237 6.39 -3.64 -27.48
CA GLY A 237 6.44 -4.83 -28.35
C GLY A 237 7.84 -5.28 -28.76
N MET A 238 8.83 -5.11 -27.88
CA MET A 238 10.19 -5.67 -28.11
C MET A 238 10.40 -6.94 -27.32
#